data_779d9b0eaaf3323baca85509cc0fc600
#
_entry.id   779d9b0eaaf3323baca85509cc0fc600
#
_cell.length_a   1.000
_cell.length_b   1.000
_cell.length_c   1.000
_cell.angle_alpha   90.00
_cell.angle_beta   90.00
_cell.angle_gamma   90.00
#
_symmetry.space_group_name_H-M   'P 1'
#
loop_
_entity.id
_entity.type
_entity.pdbx_description
1 polymer ?
#
loop_
_entity_poly.entity_id
_entity_poly.type
_entity_poly.pdbx_seq_one_letter_code
_entity_poly.pdbx_strand_id
1 'polypeptide(L)'
;MENERKEKEKKEELEKKKREEELKKLNEKIELIKKNLPEEPEDSNPNKSIIVFRYPDGEKNVERKFLKTHTIQILYDFVETLGREIYTEDYLNKFVLIQTFPYKKYEDKEKTLEEEGLFPNSVIQIKEIE
;
A
#
# COMPACT_ATOMS: atom_id res chain seq x y z
N MET A 1 20.84 -33.31 25.71
CA MET A 1 19.97 -32.26 26.23
C MET A 1 20.52 -30.85 26.03
N GLU A 2 21.79 -30.60 26.32
CA GLU A 2 22.40 -29.29 26.03
C GLU A 2 22.51 -28.97 24.55
N ASN A 3 22.68 -29.96 23.67
CA ASN A 3 22.78 -29.76 22.22
C ASN A 3 21.44 -29.33 21.57
N GLU A 4 20.29 -29.79 22.09
CA GLU A 4 18.99 -29.42 21.58
C GLU A 4 18.64 -27.95 21.86
N ARG A 5 19.05 -27.44 23.02
CA ARG A 5 18.86 -26.03 23.39
C ARG A 5 19.66 -25.09 22.50
N LYS A 6 20.91 -25.45 22.20
CA LYS A 6 21.77 -24.64 21.32
C LYS A 6 21.29 -24.61 19.89
N GLU A 7 20.73 -25.71 19.39
CA GLU A 7 20.15 -25.75 18.04
C GLU A 7 18.89 -24.90 17.93
N LYS A 8 18.03 -24.90 18.93
CA LYS A 8 16.84 -24.05 18.98
C LYS A 8 17.20 -22.56 19.00
N GLU A 9 18.15 -22.18 19.82
CA GLU A 9 18.63 -20.78 19.90
C GLU A 9 19.19 -20.30 18.57
N LYS A 10 19.98 -21.13 17.88
CA LYS A 10 20.51 -20.79 16.54
C LYS A 10 19.45 -20.62 15.48
N LYS A 11 18.41 -21.44 15.49
CA LYS A 11 17.28 -21.33 14.57
C LYS A 11 16.49 -20.05 14.80
N GLU A 12 16.22 -19.70 16.05
CA GLU A 12 15.52 -18.49 16.43
C GLU A 12 16.28 -17.23 16.01
N GLU A 13 17.59 -17.22 16.20
CA GLU A 13 18.45 -16.11 15.76
C GLU A 13 18.47 -15.95 14.24
N LEU A 14 18.51 -17.05 13.49
CA LEU A 14 18.48 -17.04 12.03
C LEU A 14 17.15 -16.52 11.49
N GLU A 15 16.04 -16.95 12.05
CA GLU A 15 14.72 -16.47 11.68
C GLU A 15 14.56 -14.98 11.98
N LYS A 16 15.06 -14.53 13.13
CA LYS A 16 15.03 -13.13 13.53
C LYS A 16 15.85 -12.27 12.57
N LYS A 17 17.03 -12.70 12.18
CA LYS A 17 17.88 -12.00 11.21
C LYS A 17 17.22 -11.90 9.84
N LYS A 18 16.58 -12.98 9.37
CA LYS A 18 15.85 -12.97 8.11
C LYS A 18 14.72 -11.96 8.11
N ARG A 19 13.95 -11.90 9.19
CA ARG A 19 12.86 -10.92 9.35
C ARG A 19 13.38 -9.49 9.36
N GLU A 20 14.49 -9.25 10.04
CA GLU A 20 15.12 -7.93 10.08
C GLU A 20 15.62 -7.50 8.70
N GLU A 21 16.22 -8.40 7.94
CA GLU A 21 16.67 -8.12 6.57
C GLU A 21 15.50 -7.84 5.62
N GLU A 22 14.44 -8.64 5.70
CA GLU A 22 13.23 -8.43 4.90
C GLU A 22 12.57 -7.10 5.23
N LEU A 23 12.50 -6.76 6.52
CA LEU A 23 11.95 -5.49 6.98
C LEU A 23 12.78 -4.32 6.47
N LYS A 24 14.10 -4.45 6.51
CA LYS A 24 15.01 -3.43 6.02
C LYS A 24 14.84 -3.19 4.52
N LYS A 25 14.74 -4.25 3.73
CA LYS A 25 14.49 -4.17 2.28
C LYS A 25 13.15 -3.51 1.98
N LEU A 26 12.12 -3.88 2.73
CA LEU A 26 10.80 -3.28 2.58
C LEU A 26 10.83 -1.79 2.90
N ASN A 27 11.52 -1.40 3.97
CA ASN A 27 11.67 0.00 4.35
C ASN A 27 12.40 0.80 3.28
N GLU A 28 13.46 0.26 2.72
CA GLU A 28 14.20 0.90 1.63
C GLU A 28 13.31 1.09 0.40
N LYS A 29 12.51 0.09 0.07
CA LYS A 29 11.55 0.16 -1.03
C LYS A 29 10.50 1.23 -0.78
N ILE A 30 9.94 1.29 0.42
CA ILE A 30 8.93 2.28 0.81
C ILE A 30 9.51 3.69 0.72
N GLU A 31 10.71 3.91 1.23
CA GLU A 31 11.38 5.21 1.16
C GLU A 31 11.65 5.65 -0.29
N LEU A 32 12.05 4.71 -1.15
CA LEU A 32 12.24 5.00 -2.57
C LEU A 32 10.93 5.39 -3.25
N ILE A 33 9.85 4.67 -2.95
CA ILE A 33 8.52 4.97 -3.49
C ILE A 33 8.05 6.34 -3.01
N LYS A 34 8.19 6.65 -1.72
CA LYS A 34 7.84 7.97 -1.17
C LYS A 34 8.58 9.10 -1.87
N LYS A 35 9.85 8.90 -2.15
CA LYS A 35 10.68 9.89 -2.83
C LYS A 35 10.22 10.15 -4.25
N ASN A 36 9.71 9.13 -4.92
CA ASN A 36 9.27 9.20 -6.32
C ASN A 36 7.79 9.54 -6.47
N LEU A 37 7.01 9.53 -5.38
CA LEU A 37 5.60 9.91 -5.44
C LEU A 37 5.48 11.41 -5.79
N PRO A 38 4.54 11.77 -6.68
CA PRO A 38 4.28 13.18 -6.94
C PRO A 38 3.71 13.86 -5.70
N GLU A 39 3.96 15.16 -5.60
CA GLU A 39 3.40 15.98 -4.51
C GLU A 39 1.88 16.05 -4.60
N GLU A 40 1.23 16.19 -3.44
CA GLU A 40 -0.20 16.42 -3.42
C GLU A 40 -0.53 17.76 -4.09
N PRO A 41 -1.56 17.80 -4.97
CA PRO A 41 -2.00 19.06 -5.54
C PRO A 41 -2.61 19.96 -4.47
N GLU A 42 -2.57 21.27 -4.71
CA GLU A 42 -3.18 22.25 -3.83
C GLU A 42 -4.72 22.14 -3.84
N ASP A 43 -5.35 22.58 -2.76
CA ASP A 43 -6.81 22.55 -2.64
C ASP A 43 -7.51 23.35 -3.74
N SER A 44 -6.85 24.39 -4.25
CA SER A 44 -7.37 25.22 -5.33
C SER A 44 -7.21 24.63 -6.72
N ASN A 45 -6.48 23.52 -6.86
CA ASN A 45 -6.23 22.89 -8.16
C ASN A 45 -7.53 22.26 -8.71
N PRO A 46 -8.05 22.73 -9.88
CA PRO A 46 -9.29 22.20 -10.44
C PRO A 46 -9.17 20.76 -10.96
N ASN A 47 -7.96 20.27 -11.15
CA ASN A 47 -7.68 18.92 -11.64
C ASN A 47 -7.41 17.92 -10.52
N LYS A 48 -7.57 18.32 -9.27
CA LYS A 48 -7.35 17.44 -8.14
C LYS A 48 -8.45 16.39 -8.03
N SER A 49 -8.07 15.19 -7.60
CA SER A 49 -9.01 14.13 -7.24
C SER A 49 -8.73 13.71 -5.80
N ILE A 50 -9.76 13.71 -4.97
CA ILE A 50 -9.64 13.32 -3.56
C ILE A 50 -9.99 11.85 -3.46
N ILE A 51 -9.03 11.03 -3.04
CA ILE A 51 -9.21 9.58 -2.92
C ILE A 51 -9.14 9.19 -1.45
N VAL A 52 -10.16 8.51 -0.97
CA VAL A 52 -10.19 7.93 0.37
C VAL A 52 -9.92 6.44 0.24
N PHE A 53 -8.87 5.98 0.92
CA PHE A 53 -8.51 4.56 0.95
C PHE A 53 -9.00 3.96 2.26
N ARG A 54 -9.81 2.93 2.17
CA ARG A 54 -10.24 2.16 3.35
C ARG A 54 -9.27 1.00 3.58
N TYR A 55 -8.79 0.86 4.81
CA TYR A 55 -7.88 -0.21 5.19
C TYR A 55 -8.62 -1.56 5.22
N PRO A 56 -7.88 -2.67 5.06
CA PRO A 56 -8.49 -4.01 5.05
C PRO A 56 -9.29 -4.35 6.32
N ASP A 57 -8.93 -3.74 7.47
CA ASP A 57 -9.66 -3.94 8.73
C ASP A 57 -11.03 -3.27 8.75
N GLY A 58 -11.30 -2.37 7.80
CA GLY A 58 -12.57 -1.66 7.72
C GLY A 58 -12.76 -0.55 8.75
N GLU A 59 -11.83 -0.36 9.67
CA GLU A 59 -11.94 0.63 10.75
C GLU A 59 -11.23 1.94 10.43
N LYS A 60 -10.10 1.86 9.73
CA LYS A 60 -9.28 3.02 9.41
C LYS A 60 -9.40 3.40 7.95
N ASN A 61 -9.23 4.67 7.68
CA ASN A 61 -9.10 5.16 6.31
C ASN A 61 -8.09 6.30 6.26
N VAL A 62 -7.59 6.57 5.06
CA VAL A 62 -6.68 7.66 4.81
C VAL A 62 -7.11 8.37 3.53
N GLU A 63 -7.01 9.69 3.53
CA GLU A 63 -7.36 10.53 2.40
C GLU A 63 -6.11 11.15 1.80
N ARG A 64 -6.01 11.14 0.48
CA ARG A 64 -4.93 11.82 -0.24
C ARG A 64 -5.44 12.40 -1.54
N LYS A 65 -4.89 13.53 -1.92
CA LYS A 65 -5.20 14.18 -3.19
C LYS A 65 -4.25 13.73 -4.28
N PHE A 66 -4.78 13.58 -5.48
CA PHE A 66 -4.03 13.25 -6.70
C PHE A 66 -4.50 14.14 -7.82
N LEU A 67 -3.82 14.11 -8.95
CA LEU A 67 -4.30 14.78 -10.16
C LEU A 67 -5.09 13.77 -11.00
N LYS A 68 -6.12 14.24 -11.71
CA LYS A 68 -6.92 13.38 -12.58
C LYS A 68 -6.10 12.67 -13.65
N THR A 69 -4.94 13.22 -14.00
CA THR A 69 -4.01 12.65 -14.98
C THR A 69 -3.07 11.62 -14.40
N HIS A 70 -3.01 11.50 -13.07
CA HIS A 70 -2.23 10.46 -12.42
C HIS A 70 -2.82 9.08 -12.74
N THR A 71 -1.93 8.07 -12.82
CA THR A 71 -2.34 6.71 -13.15
C THR A 71 -2.72 5.91 -11.91
N ILE A 72 -3.42 4.80 -12.13
CA ILE A 72 -3.74 3.85 -11.05
C ILE A 72 -2.46 3.34 -10.37
N GLN A 73 -1.35 3.21 -11.12
CA GLN A 73 -0.06 2.81 -10.55
C GLN A 73 0.35 3.70 -9.36
N ILE A 74 0.09 5.00 -9.46
CA ILE A 74 0.42 5.95 -8.40
C ILE A 74 -0.40 5.68 -7.13
N LEU A 75 -1.66 5.26 -7.28
CA LEU A 75 -2.49 4.87 -6.14
C LEU A 75 -1.90 3.63 -5.45
N TYR A 76 -1.47 2.63 -6.22
CA TYR A 76 -0.81 1.44 -5.68
C TYR A 76 0.51 1.79 -4.96
N ASP A 77 1.29 2.68 -5.56
CA ASP A 77 2.55 3.15 -4.96
C ASP A 77 2.30 3.83 -3.61
N PHE A 78 1.29 4.69 -3.54
CA PHE A 78 0.94 5.35 -2.30
C PHE A 78 0.52 4.34 -1.21
N VAL A 79 -0.31 3.37 -1.57
CA VAL A 79 -0.76 2.34 -0.62
C VAL A 79 0.41 1.48 -0.15
N GLU A 80 1.37 1.19 -1.00
CA GLU A 80 2.59 0.46 -0.59
C GLU A 80 3.36 1.22 0.51
N THR A 81 3.35 2.56 0.47
CA THR A 81 4.00 3.35 1.52
C THR A 81 3.31 3.24 2.87
N LEU A 82 2.06 2.78 2.89
CA LEU A 82 1.28 2.56 4.11
C LEU A 82 1.43 1.12 4.64
N GLY A 83 2.27 0.32 4.01
CA GLY A 83 2.36 -1.12 4.27
C GLY A 83 2.45 -1.52 5.75
N ARG A 84 3.21 -0.77 6.56
CA ARG A 84 3.35 -1.05 7.99
C ARG A 84 2.07 -0.81 8.79
N GLU A 85 1.25 0.15 8.37
CA GLU A 85 -0.01 0.47 9.02
C GLU A 85 -1.11 -0.50 8.61
N ILE A 86 -1.03 -1.01 7.39
CA ILE A 86 -2.03 -1.92 6.81
C ILE A 86 -1.76 -3.36 7.19
N TYR A 87 -0.50 -3.78 7.16
CA TYR A 87 -0.09 -5.15 7.43
C TYR A 87 0.60 -5.23 8.78
N THR A 88 -0.09 -5.80 9.78
CA THR A 88 0.44 -5.89 11.13
C THR A 88 1.38 -7.08 11.34
N GLU A 89 1.22 -8.16 10.57
CA GLU A 89 1.98 -9.39 10.76
C GLU A 89 2.80 -9.82 9.55
N ASP A 90 2.36 -9.51 8.33
CA ASP A 90 3.06 -9.91 7.11
C ASP A 90 3.13 -8.75 6.13
N TYR A 91 4.28 -8.09 6.11
CA TYR A 91 4.54 -6.93 5.27
C TYR A 91 4.65 -7.23 3.78
N LEU A 92 4.72 -8.51 3.43
CA LEU A 92 4.90 -8.94 2.04
C LEU A 92 3.59 -9.31 1.35
N ASN A 93 2.46 -9.23 2.07
CA ASN A 93 1.16 -9.52 1.51
C ASN A 93 0.84 -8.57 0.36
N LYS A 94 0.38 -9.15 -0.72
CA LYS A 94 -0.09 -8.39 -1.87
C LYS A 94 -1.50 -7.87 -1.61
N PHE A 95 -1.82 -6.78 -2.26
CA PHE A 95 -3.14 -6.18 -2.16
C PHE A 95 -3.65 -5.78 -3.54
N VAL A 96 -4.95 -5.59 -3.63
CA VAL A 96 -5.60 -5.02 -4.80
C VAL A 96 -6.52 -3.88 -4.37
N LEU A 97 -6.63 -2.87 -5.20
CA LEU A 97 -7.55 -1.76 -4.99
C LEU A 97 -8.86 -2.06 -5.69
N ILE A 98 -9.97 -1.93 -4.97
CA ILE A 98 -11.30 -2.25 -5.49
C ILE A 98 -12.30 -1.15 -5.16
N GLN A 99 -13.36 -1.09 -5.98
CA GLN A 99 -14.58 -0.40 -5.65
C GLN A 99 -15.56 -1.46 -5.15
N THR A 100 -16.25 -1.19 -4.03
CA THR A 100 -17.11 -2.19 -3.42
C THR A 100 -18.53 -2.20 -3.99
N PHE A 101 -19.00 -1.07 -4.53
CA PHE A 101 -20.38 -0.99 -5.00
C PHE A 101 -20.54 0.03 -6.13
N PRO A 102 -20.76 -0.38 -7.39
CA PRO A 102 -20.65 -1.77 -7.86
C PRO A 102 -19.22 -2.30 -7.75
N TYR A 103 -19.06 -3.59 -7.68
CA TYR A 103 -17.74 -4.21 -7.51
C TYR A 103 -16.88 -4.01 -8.76
N LYS A 104 -15.68 -3.50 -8.57
CA LYS A 104 -14.72 -3.30 -9.65
C LYS A 104 -13.30 -3.39 -9.11
N LYS A 105 -12.45 -4.16 -9.78
CA LYS A 105 -11.02 -4.22 -9.48
C LYS A 105 -10.27 -3.24 -10.37
N TYR A 106 -9.36 -2.48 -9.78
CA TYR A 106 -8.49 -1.56 -10.53
C TYR A 106 -7.17 -2.27 -10.82
N GLU A 107 -7.15 -3.09 -11.85
CA GLU A 107 -5.98 -3.89 -12.25
C GLU A 107 -5.15 -3.25 -13.36
N ASP A 108 -5.76 -2.40 -14.18
CA ASP A 108 -5.05 -1.70 -15.25
C ASP A 108 -4.37 -0.45 -14.69
N LYS A 109 -3.12 -0.62 -14.32
CA LYS A 109 -2.31 0.41 -13.65
C LYS A 109 -1.89 1.56 -14.58
N GLU A 110 -2.03 1.40 -15.88
CA GLU A 110 -1.67 2.43 -16.85
C GLU A 110 -2.78 3.46 -17.09
N LYS A 111 -4.00 3.14 -16.73
CA LYS A 111 -5.13 4.06 -16.87
C LYS A 111 -5.07 5.20 -15.87
N THR A 112 -5.59 6.36 -16.27
CA THR A 112 -5.66 7.53 -15.40
C THR A 112 -6.86 7.48 -14.48
N LEU A 113 -6.85 8.31 -13.43
CA LEU A 113 -7.97 8.41 -12.50
C LEU A 113 -9.23 8.87 -13.22
N GLU A 114 -9.10 9.81 -14.15
CA GLU A 114 -10.22 10.29 -14.94
C GLU A 114 -10.83 9.19 -15.82
N GLU A 115 -9.98 8.39 -16.48
CA GLU A 115 -10.43 7.27 -17.30
C GLU A 115 -11.19 6.21 -16.49
N GLU A 116 -10.78 5.99 -15.24
CA GLU A 116 -11.41 5.01 -14.34
C GLU A 116 -12.60 5.58 -13.57
N GLY A 117 -12.95 6.85 -13.79
CA GLY A 117 -14.07 7.46 -13.11
C GLY A 117 -13.83 7.84 -11.66
N LEU A 118 -12.57 8.02 -11.27
CA LEU A 118 -12.18 8.36 -9.91
C LEU A 118 -12.05 9.86 -9.66
N PHE A 119 -12.28 10.66 -10.67
CA PHE A 119 -12.25 12.11 -10.57
C PHE A 119 -13.70 12.65 -10.48
N PRO A 120 -14.01 13.65 -9.64
CA PRO A 120 -13.12 14.46 -8.78
C PRO A 120 -12.90 13.87 -7.38
N ASN A 121 -13.59 12.82 -7.02
CA ASN A 121 -13.38 12.14 -5.74
C ASN A 121 -13.86 10.69 -5.83
N SER A 122 -13.32 9.85 -4.96
CA SER A 122 -13.75 8.46 -4.88
C SER A 122 -13.31 7.82 -3.58
N VAL A 123 -13.93 6.68 -3.24
CA VAL A 123 -13.54 5.84 -2.11
C VAL A 123 -13.10 4.50 -2.66
N ILE A 124 -11.89 4.08 -2.26
CA ILE A 124 -11.28 2.83 -2.71
C ILE A 124 -11.05 1.94 -1.50
N GLN A 125 -11.39 0.67 -1.64
CA GLN A 125 -11.12 -0.35 -0.61
C GLN A 125 -9.81 -1.04 -0.91
N ILE A 126 -8.92 -1.10 0.09
CA ILE A 126 -7.70 -1.91 0.02
C ILE A 126 -8.08 -3.32 0.44
N LYS A 127 -7.86 -4.29 -0.45
CA LYS A 127 -8.18 -5.69 -0.19
C LYS A 127 -6.92 -6.53 -0.25
N GLU A 128 -6.68 -7.32 0.80
CA GLU A 128 -5.56 -8.25 0.82
C GLU A 128 -5.82 -9.42 -0.14
N ILE A 129 -4.77 -9.84 -0.84
CA ILE A 129 -4.81 -11.02 -1.71
C ILE A 129 -4.14 -12.15 -0.94
N GLU A 130 -4.89 -13.22 -0.73
CA GLU A 130 -4.34 -14.43 -0.11
C GLU A 130 -3.49 -15.24 -1.07
#